data_7bc530f35ab7e00f591059e798a5e48a
#
_entry.id   7bc530f35ab7e00f591059e798a5e48a
#
_cell.length_a   1.000
_cell.length_b   1.000
_cell.length_c   1.000
_cell.angle_alpha   90.00
_cell.angle_beta   90.00
_cell.angle_gamma   90.00
#
_symmetry.space_group_name_H-M   'P 1'
#
loop_
_entity.id
_entity.type
_entity.pdbx_description
1 polymer ?
#
loop_
_entity_poly.entity_id
_entity_poly.type
_entity_poly.pdbx_seq_one_letter_code
_entity_poly.pdbx_strand_id
1 'polypeptide(L)'
;MNQYPKWKYGLVLIAIFIGLIYSVPNFFGESPALQIMPTKASDKLDLSILDTIESTLKEANLPFDGIIQEPNGIKVKFSNPDGQVKAKDALQNALGGNYVIALNLVSKSPSWLSKIGAIAMYLGLDLRGGVHFLLQVDMKAAAEKAAESYLNDFRMTLRKERISYIGASRLNEIVKLQFDSQEELEKAKKLIKVNYPDLMVNESSSGKDKALDIGMSEMGKKKIQEFALKQNLQTLHNRINELGVAEPIIQQQGLDRIVVQLPGVQDTAKAKEILGRTATL
;
A
#
# COMPACT_ATOMS: atom_id res chain seq x y z
N MET A 1 -45.94 32.43 -22.44
CA MET A 1 -45.12 32.11 -21.26
C MET A 1 -45.37 30.65 -20.89
N ASN A 2 -44.34 29.81 -20.91
CA ASN A 2 -44.50 28.39 -20.63
C ASN A 2 -44.72 28.19 -19.13
N GLN A 3 -45.96 28.01 -18.68
CA GLN A 3 -46.26 27.74 -17.27
C GLN A 3 -46.07 26.25 -16.99
N TYR A 4 -44.99 25.91 -16.32
CA TYR A 4 -44.78 24.56 -15.84
C TYR A 4 -45.78 24.20 -14.73
N PRO A 5 -46.28 22.95 -14.67
CA PRO A 5 -47.17 22.50 -13.60
C PRO A 5 -46.50 22.63 -12.22
N LYS A 6 -47.27 23.05 -11.21
CA LYS A 6 -46.76 23.39 -9.84
C LYS A 6 -45.91 22.30 -9.18
N TRP A 7 -46.18 21.03 -9.47
CA TRP A 7 -45.38 19.91 -8.92
C TRP A 7 -43.92 19.92 -9.37
N LYS A 8 -43.60 20.45 -10.56
CA LYS A 8 -42.21 20.61 -11.03
C LYS A 8 -41.41 21.61 -10.18
N TYR A 9 -42.05 22.68 -9.75
CA TYR A 9 -41.43 23.64 -8.82
C TYR A 9 -41.17 22.99 -7.46
N GLY A 10 -42.11 22.17 -6.96
CA GLY A 10 -41.93 21.38 -5.76
C GLY A 10 -40.74 20.42 -5.86
N LEU A 11 -40.59 19.71 -6.99
CA LEU A 11 -39.45 18.81 -7.24
C LEU A 11 -38.11 19.55 -7.25
N VAL A 12 -38.05 20.73 -7.89
CA VAL A 12 -36.83 21.56 -7.91
C VAL A 12 -36.48 22.06 -6.51
N LEU A 13 -37.49 22.51 -5.73
CA LEU A 13 -37.25 22.93 -4.35
C LEU A 13 -36.71 21.78 -3.46
N ILE A 14 -37.26 20.57 -3.60
CA ILE A 14 -36.78 19.38 -2.89
C ILE A 14 -35.33 19.08 -3.29
N ALA A 15 -35.02 19.12 -4.59
CA ALA A 15 -33.66 18.87 -5.07
C ALA A 15 -32.65 19.90 -4.52
N ILE A 16 -33.03 21.18 -4.51
CA ILE A 16 -32.21 22.26 -3.91
C ILE A 16 -32.03 22.02 -2.41
N PHE A 17 -33.09 21.68 -1.69
CA PHE A 17 -33.03 21.42 -0.25
C PHE A 17 -32.12 20.25 0.11
N ILE A 18 -32.22 19.14 -0.66
CA ILE A 18 -31.30 17.99 -0.52
C ILE A 18 -29.86 18.44 -0.79
N GLY A 19 -29.62 19.17 -1.89
CA GLY A 19 -28.28 19.69 -2.23
C GLY A 19 -27.69 20.58 -1.13
N LEU A 20 -28.51 21.44 -0.51
CA LEU A 20 -28.09 22.24 0.62
C LEU A 20 -27.68 21.39 1.83
N ILE A 21 -28.48 20.40 2.22
CA ILE A 21 -28.17 19.50 3.34
C ILE A 21 -26.82 18.80 3.10
N TYR A 22 -26.57 18.27 1.90
CA TYR A 22 -25.30 17.62 1.56
C TYR A 22 -24.11 18.59 1.44
N SER A 23 -24.36 19.90 1.27
CA SER A 23 -23.33 20.93 1.25
C SER A 23 -22.94 21.43 2.64
N VAL A 24 -23.85 21.34 3.62
CA VAL A 24 -23.66 21.85 5.00
C VAL A 24 -22.41 21.30 5.69
N PRO A 25 -21.99 20.01 5.55
CA PRO A 25 -20.79 19.50 6.21
C PRO A 25 -19.50 20.26 5.88
N ASN A 26 -19.42 20.85 4.69
CA ASN A 26 -18.22 21.58 4.25
C ASN A 26 -17.98 22.89 5.03
N PHE A 27 -18.98 23.41 5.72
CA PHE A 27 -18.87 24.66 6.50
C PHE A 27 -18.36 24.45 7.93
N PHE A 28 -18.34 23.21 8.44
CA PHE A 28 -17.95 22.96 9.83
C PHE A 28 -16.44 22.90 10.08
N GLY A 29 -15.62 22.77 9.03
CA GLY A 29 -14.18 22.64 9.17
C GLY A 29 -13.75 21.32 9.82
N GLU A 30 -12.48 21.26 10.24
CA GLU A 30 -11.85 20.05 10.79
C GLU A 30 -11.31 20.28 12.20
N SER A 31 -11.30 19.24 13.03
CA SER A 31 -10.64 19.21 14.34
C SER A 31 -9.42 18.30 14.31
N PRO A 32 -8.33 18.66 15.01
CA PRO A 32 -7.23 17.76 15.26
C PRO A 32 -7.72 16.48 15.93
N ALA A 33 -7.28 15.33 15.47
CA ALA A 33 -7.62 14.05 16.06
C ALA A 33 -6.43 13.08 16.03
N LEU A 34 -6.36 12.17 16.99
CA LEU A 34 -5.46 11.04 16.95
C LEU A 34 -6.21 9.81 16.45
N GLN A 35 -5.65 9.14 15.49
CA GLN A 35 -6.15 7.85 15.04
C GLN A 35 -5.24 6.75 15.59
N ILE A 36 -5.84 5.84 16.34
CA ILE A 36 -5.17 4.72 17.01
C ILE A 36 -5.63 3.44 16.32
N MET A 37 -4.69 2.71 15.76
CA MET A 37 -4.94 1.48 15.00
C MET A 37 -4.03 0.35 15.52
N PRO A 38 -4.49 -0.91 15.53
CA PRO A 38 -3.63 -2.04 15.87
C PRO A 38 -2.56 -2.24 14.78
N THR A 39 -1.34 -2.59 15.18
CA THR A 39 -0.23 -2.86 14.26
C THR A 39 -0.50 -4.07 13.37
N LYS A 40 -1.27 -5.05 13.86
CA LYS A 40 -1.68 -6.23 13.10
C LYS A 40 -3.18 -6.15 12.81
N ALA A 41 -3.56 -6.27 11.54
CA ALA A 41 -4.95 -6.25 11.09
C ALA A 41 -5.83 -7.38 11.68
N SER A 42 -5.22 -8.44 12.25
CA SER A 42 -5.90 -9.53 12.94
C SER A 42 -6.30 -9.21 14.37
N ASP A 43 -5.71 -8.19 14.97
CA ASP A 43 -5.95 -7.87 16.37
C ASP A 43 -7.24 -7.05 16.48
N LYS A 44 -8.24 -7.64 17.14
CA LYS A 44 -9.48 -6.94 17.44
C LYS A 44 -9.19 -5.83 18.45
N LEU A 45 -9.77 -4.66 18.22
CA LEU A 45 -9.79 -3.58 19.20
C LEU A 45 -10.48 -4.09 20.47
N ASP A 46 -9.70 -4.24 21.53
CA ASP A 46 -10.22 -4.61 22.82
C ASP A 46 -10.87 -3.39 23.49
N LEU A 47 -12.01 -3.58 24.14
CA LEU A 47 -12.71 -2.50 24.85
C LEU A 47 -11.86 -1.91 25.99
N SER A 48 -10.94 -2.69 26.55
CA SER A 48 -9.98 -2.25 27.58
C SER A 48 -9.06 -1.11 27.13
N ILE A 49 -8.87 -0.95 25.82
CA ILE A 49 -8.06 0.12 25.25
C ILE A 49 -8.71 1.49 25.44
N LEU A 50 -10.04 1.57 25.36
CA LEU A 50 -10.78 2.82 25.60
C LEU A 50 -10.49 3.35 27.00
N ASP A 51 -10.53 2.47 27.99
CA ASP A 51 -10.25 2.82 29.39
C ASP A 51 -8.78 3.27 29.55
N THR A 52 -7.86 2.59 28.88
CA THR A 52 -6.43 2.97 28.90
C THR A 52 -6.20 4.33 28.23
N ILE A 53 -6.85 4.61 27.10
CA ILE A 53 -6.76 5.90 26.41
C ILE A 53 -7.31 7.01 27.29
N GLU A 54 -8.50 6.81 27.88
CA GLU A 54 -9.11 7.82 28.74
C GLU A 54 -8.30 8.08 30.00
N SER A 55 -7.81 7.04 30.69
CA SER A 55 -6.99 7.18 31.89
C SER A 55 -5.69 7.91 31.59
N THR A 56 -4.98 7.52 30.52
CA THR A 56 -3.73 8.15 30.12
C THR A 56 -3.91 9.64 29.81
N LEU A 57 -4.97 10.01 29.08
CA LEU A 57 -5.25 11.40 28.74
C LEU A 57 -5.66 12.23 29.97
N LYS A 58 -6.41 11.64 30.91
CA LYS A 58 -6.79 12.27 32.18
C LYS A 58 -5.57 12.48 33.09
N GLU A 59 -4.71 11.49 33.22
CA GLU A 59 -3.46 11.57 34.00
C GLU A 59 -2.50 12.63 33.45
N ALA A 60 -2.42 12.74 32.13
CA ALA A 60 -1.62 13.77 31.46
C ALA A 60 -2.27 15.15 31.47
N ASN A 61 -3.46 15.34 32.04
CA ASN A 61 -4.25 16.59 32.00
C ASN A 61 -4.46 17.15 30.58
N LEU A 62 -4.71 16.26 29.62
CA LEU A 62 -4.94 16.62 28.21
C LEU A 62 -6.43 16.55 27.88
N PRO A 63 -7.10 17.71 27.72
CA PRO A 63 -8.53 17.74 27.40
C PRO A 63 -8.77 17.22 25.98
N PHE A 64 -9.77 16.38 25.81
CA PHE A 64 -10.23 15.88 24.52
C PHE A 64 -11.75 16.09 24.37
N ASP A 65 -12.20 16.27 23.11
CA ASP A 65 -13.60 16.58 22.81
C ASP A 65 -14.49 15.34 22.67
N GLY A 66 -13.88 14.17 22.48
CA GLY A 66 -14.59 12.92 22.35
C GLY A 66 -13.78 11.79 21.69
N ILE A 67 -14.28 10.59 21.86
CA ILE A 67 -13.72 9.38 21.29
C ILE A 67 -14.72 8.77 20.31
N ILE A 68 -14.29 8.46 19.09
CA ILE A 68 -15.08 7.82 18.05
C ILE A 68 -14.46 6.46 17.78
N GLN A 69 -15.24 5.41 17.92
CA GLN A 69 -14.83 4.07 17.57
C GLN A 69 -15.25 3.78 16.13
N GLU A 70 -14.30 3.35 15.32
CA GLU A 70 -14.49 2.89 13.94
C GLU A 70 -14.11 1.40 13.83
N PRO A 71 -14.56 0.70 12.78
CA PRO A 71 -14.21 -0.72 12.60
C PRO A 71 -12.71 -1.00 12.56
N ASN A 72 -11.91 -0.03 12.10
CA ASN A 72 -10.47 -0.17 11.89
C ASN A 72 -9.63 0.61 12.92
N GLY A 73 -10.23 1.26 13.92
CA GLY A 73 -9.46 2.07 14.87
C GLY A 73 -10.31 2.95 15.77
N ILE A 74 -9.63 3.68 16.63
CA ILE A 74 -10.22 4.65 17.55
C ILE A 74 -9.72 6.04 17.15
N LYS A 75 -10.62 7.00 17.05
CA LYS A 75 -10.30 8.41 16.83
C LYS A 75 -10.60 9.23 18.06
N VAL A 76 -9.60 9.92 18.59
CA VAL A 76 -9.73 10.86 19.72
C VAL A 76 -9.64 12.27 19.19
N LYS A 77 -10.68 13.10 19.40
CA LYS A 77 -10.76 14.47 18.95
C LYS A 77 -10.17 15.43 19.98
N PHE A 78 -9.47 16.46 19.49
CA PHE A 78 -8.90 17.53 20.29
C PHE A 78 -9.35 18.90 19.77
N SER A 79 -9.47 19.85 20.68
CA SER A 79 -9.77 21.26 20.32
C SER A 79 -8.53 21.99 19.80
N ASN A 80 -7.30 21.54 20.22
CA ASN A 80 -6.05 22.23 19.95
C ASN A 80 -5.00 21.26 19.35
N PRO A 81 -4.25 21.66 18.29
CA PRO A 81 -3.16 20.88 17.73
C PRO A 81 -2.04 20.55 18.71
N ASP A 82 -1.71 21.47 19.63
CA ASP A 82 -0.66 21.23 20.65
C ASP A 82 -1.05 20.10 21.61
N GLY A 83 -2.33 20.03 21.98
CA GLY A 83 -2.90 18.95 22.80
C GLY A 83 -2.80 17.62 22.08
N GLN A 84 -3.08 17.61 20.78
CA GLN A 84 -2.98 16.40 19.93
C GLN A 84 -1.54 15.83 19.91
N VAL A 85 -0.52 16.69 19.76
CA VAL A 85 0.88 16.24 19.70
C VAL A 85 1.31 15.65 21.06
N LYS A 86 1.02 16.36 22.16
CA LYS A 86 1.33 15.86 23.52
C LYS A 86 0.61 14.55 23.85
N ALA A 87 -0.66 14.45 23.42
CA ALA A 87 -1.45 13.25 23.61
C ALA A 87 -0.90 12.05 22.84
N LYS A 88 -0.36 12.30 21.62
CA LYS A 88 0.32 11.26 20.84
C LYS A 88 1.48 10.67 21.61
N ASP A 89 2.36 11.51 22.16
CA ASP A 89 3.56 11.06 22.88
C ASP A 89 3.16 10.29 24.16
N ALA A 90 2.18 10.79 24.91
CA ALA A 90 1.66 10.12 26.11
C ALA A 90 1.06 8.75 25.79
N LEU A 91 0.20 8.68 24.78
CA LEU A 91 -0.44 7.43 24.37
C LEU A 91 0.55 6.44 23.73
N GLN A 92 1.57 6.91 23.02
CA GLN A 92 2.61 6.06 22.44
C GLN A 92 3.43 5.36 23.52
N ASN A 93 3.68 6.05 24.63
CA ASN A 93 4.36 5.47 25.79
C ASN A 93 3.45 4.47 26.55
N ALA A 94 2.16 4.76 26.67
CA ALA A 94 1.22 3.92 27.40
C ALA A 94 0.80 2.65 26.64
N LEU A 95 0.54 2.76 25.32
CA LEU A 95 0.07 1.66 24.49
C LEU A 95 1.20 0.81 23.87
N GLY A 96 2.44 1.32 23.91
CA GLY A 96 3.61 0.62 23.40
C GLY A 96 3.57 0.38 21.89
N GLY A 97 4.35 -0.60 21.40
CA GLY A 97 4.52 -0.93 19.97
C GLY A 97 3.37 -1.71 19.32
N ASN A 98 2.32 -2.05 20.09
CA ASN A 98 1.19 -2.84 19.57
C ASN A 98 0.18 -1.99 18.78
N TYR A 99 0.25 -0.66 18.93
CA TYR A 99 -0.64 0.30 18.28
C TYR A 99 0.13 1.37 17.55
N VAL A 100 -0.38 1.74 16.37
CA VAL A 100 0.09 2.88 15.58
C VAL A 100 -0.80 4.07 15.90
N ILE A 101 -0.18 5.17 16.35
CA ILE A 101 -0.88 6.41 16.66
C ILE A 101 -0.51 7.46 15.62
N ALA A 102 -1.48 7.83 14.79
CA ALA A 102 -1.32 8.79 13.72
C ALA A 102 -2.05 10.11 14.01
N LEU A 103 -1.42 11.21 13.61
CA LEU A 103 -2.06 12.52 13.60
C LEU A 103 -3.05 12.55 12.43
N ASN A 104 -4.30 12.88 12.72
CA ASN A 104 -5.36 12.96 11.73
C ASN A 104 -6.21 14.22 11.97
N LEU A 105 -7.08 14.53 11.01
CA LEU A 105 -8.08 15.58 11.09
C LEU A 105 -9.47 14.94 10.90
N VAL A 106 -10.41 15.31 11.75
CA VAL A 106 -11.79 14.80 11.70
C VAL A 106 -12.75 15.95 11.55
N SER A 107 -13.76 15.80 10.70
CA SER A 107 -14.79 16.83 10.50
C SER A 107 -15.48 17.18 11.81
N LYS A 108 -15.74 18.49 12.01
CA LYS A 108 -16.55 19.02 13.11
C LYS A 108 -18.05 18.87 12.88
N SER A 109 -18.46 18.31 11.74
CA SER A 109 -19.87 18.17 11.42
C SER A 109 -20.63 17.35 12.47
N PRO A 110 -21.89 17.71 12.77
CA PRO A 110 -22.74 16.97 13.70
C PRO A 110 -22.95 15.52 13.26
N SER A 111 -23.04 14.60 14.22
CA SER A 111 -23.14 13.16 13.96
C SER A 111 -24.40 12.75 13.19
N TRP A 112 -25.47 13.54 13.21
CA TRP A 112 -26.68 13.27 12.45
C TRP A 112 -26.48 13.43 10.93
N LEU A 113 -25.58 14.35 10.50
CA LEU A 113 -25.23 14.53 9.09
C LEU A 113 -24.48 13.30 8.56
N SER A 114 -23.54 12.77 9.34
CA SER A 114 -22.82 11.55 8.94
C SER A 114 -23.72 10.32 8.89
N LYS A 115 -24.77 10.24 9.73
CA LYS A 115 -25.75 9.15 9.69
C LYS A 115 -26.58 9.11 8.41
N ILE A 116 -26.84 10.26 7.78
CA ILE A 116 -27.52 10.34 6.49
C ILE A 116 -26.57 10.31 5.29
N GLY A 117 -25.27 10.05 5.52
CA GLY A 117 -24.25 10.01 4.48
C GLY A 117 -23.80 11.40 3.98
N ALA A 118 -24.20 12.49 4.64
CA ALA A 118 -23.70 13.83 4.34
C ALA A 118 -22.34 14.03 5.01
N ILE A 119 -21.28 13.75 4.24
CA ILE A 119 -19.87 13.84 4.67
C ILE A 119 -19.25 15.07 4.01
N ALA A 120 -18.35 15.76 4.72
CA ALA A 120 -17.58 16.87 4.13
C ALA A 120 -16.74 16.36 2.95
N MET A 121 -16.61 17.18 1.92
CA MET A 121 -15.84 16.85 0.74
C MET A 121 -14.36 16.70 1.11
N TYR A 122 -13.74 15.60 0.69
CA TYR A 122 -12.31 15.39 0.87
C TYR A 122 -11.53 16.32 -0.04
N LEU A 123 -10.73 17.17 0.57
CA LEU A 123 -9.88 18.11 -0.15
C LEU A 123 -8.62 17.38 -0.63
N GLY A 124 -8.33 17.47 -1.92
CA GLY A 124 -7.11 16.94 -2.50
C GLY A 124 -5.86 17.70 -2.07
N LEU A 125 -4.72 17.22 -2.55
CA LEU A 125 -3.40 17.76 -2.25
C LEU A 125 -3.29 19.26 -2.52
N ASP A 126 -3.93 19.76 -3.59
CA ASP A 126 -3.88 21.17 -4.02
C ASP A 126 -4.54 22.12 -3.04
N LEU A 127 -5.55 21.67 -2.30
CA LEU A 127 -6.32 22.50 -1.37
C LEU A 127 -5.95 22.28 0.09
N ARG A 128 -5.49 21.07 0.44
CA ARG A 128 -5.14 20.71 1.81
C ARG A 128 -3.64 20.76 2.08
N GLY A 129 -2.83 20.81 1.02
CA GLY A 129 -1.39 20.58 1.11
C GLY A 129 -1.07 19.10 1.39
N GLY A 130 0.20 18.78 1.50
CA GLY A 130 0.64 17.41 1.75
C GLY A 130 1.85 17.05 0.91
N VAL A 131 2.06 15.75 0.69
CA VAL A 131 3.25 15.25 -0.01
C VAL A 131 2.85 14.44 -1.24
N HIS A 132 3.56 14.69 -2.33
CA HIS A 132 3.46 13.94 -3.57
C HIS A 132 4.78 13.22 -3.84
N PHE A 133 4.74 11.90 -3.89
CA PHE A 133 5.89 11.07 -4.25
C PHE A 133 5.66 10.45 -5.62
N LEU A 134 6.71 10.48 -6.43
CA LEU A 134 6.82 9.68 -7.64
C LEU A 134 7.90 8.61 -7.37
N LEU A 135 7.49 7.37 -7.26
CA LEU A 135 8.35 6.22 -7.01
C LEU A 135 8.55 5.46 -8.32
N GLN A 136 9.77 5.01 -8.56
CA GLN A 136 10.08 4.15 -9.70
C GLN A 136 10.46 2.77 -9.19
N VAL A 137 9.86 1.74 -9.77
CA VAL A 137 10.18 0.34 -9.47
C VAL A 137 11.45 -0.03 -10.20
N ASP A 138 12.43 -0.58 -9.50
CA ASP A 138 13.66 -1.11 -10.10
C ASP A 138 13.36 -2.43 -10.82
N MET A 139 13.03 -2.30 -12.11
CA MET A 139 12.69 -3.45 -12.95
C MET A 139 13.87 -4.38 -13.19
N LYS A 140 15.10 -3.85 -13.16
CA LYS A 140 16.31 -4.65 -13.29
C LYS A 140 16.48 -5.55 -12.06
N ALA A 141 16.39 -4.98 -10.86
CA ALA A 141 16.46 -5.76 -9.63
C ALA A 141 15.32 -6.79 -9.55
N ALA A 142 14.11 -6.46 -10.00
CA ALA A 142 13.00 -7.41 -10.06
C ALA A 142 13.30 -8.59 -11.01
N ALA A 143 13.87 -8.31 -12.18
CA ALA A 143 14.25 -9.33 -13.16
C ALA A 143 15.39 -10.23 -12.64
N GLU A 144 16.41 -9.63 -12.00
CA GLU A 144 17.51 -10.38 -11.39
C GLU A 144 17.01 -11.31 -10.27
N LYS A 145 16.09 -10.85 -9.45
CA LYS A 145 15.49 -11.64 -8.38
C LYS A 145 14.63 -12.78 -8.93
N ALA A 146 13.87 -12.52 -9.99
CA ALA A 146 13.12 -13.56 -10.67
C ALA A 146 14.07 -14.64 -11.26
N ALA A 147 15.18 -14.23 -11.85
CA ALA A 147 16.19 -15.16 -12.35
C ALA A 147 16.82 -16.02 -11.23
N GLU A 148 17.01 -15.43 -10.04
CA GLU A 148 17.47 -16.17 -8.86
C GLU A 148 16.45 -17.21 -8.37
N SER A 149 15.16 -16.84 -8.36
CA SER A 149 14.08 -17.78 -8.06
C SER A 149 14.06 -18.94 -9.06
N TYR A 150 14.12 -18.64 -10.36
CA TYR A 150 14.20 -19.67 -11.40
C TYR A 150 15.42 -20.58 -11.24
N LEU A 151 16.59 -20.04 -10.88
CA LEU A 151 17.78 -20.85 -10.61
C LEU A 151 17.52 -21.88 -9.51
N ASN A 152 16.86 -21.48 -8.43
CA ASN A 152 16.53 -22.38 -7.32
C ASN A 152 15.48 -23.41 -7.74
N ASP A 153 14.47 -22.99 -8.49
CA ASP A 153 13.43 -23.87 -9.03
C ASP A 153 14.02 -24.91 -9.99
N PHE A 154 14.94 -24.50 -10.87
CA PHE A 154 15.62 -25.43 -11.77
C PHE A 154 16.44 -26.44 -11.01
N ARG A 155 17.20 -26.06 -9.98
CA ARG A 155 17.95 -26.98 -9.12
C ARG A 155 17.03 -28.01 -8.47
N MET A 156 15.86 -27.60 -7.98
CA MET A 156 14.90 -28.53 -7.39
C MET A 156 14.28 -29.46 -8.44
N THR A 157 13.87 -28.91 -9.59
CA THR A 157 13.19 -29.65 -10.66
C THR A 157 14.11 -30.63 -11.32
N LEU A 158 15.34 -30.23 -11.66
CA LEU A 158 16.34 -31.13 -12.25
C LEU A 158 16.70 -32.31 -11.31
N ARG A 159 16.83 -32.01 -10.00
CA ARG A 159 17.08 -33.03 -8.99
C ARG A 159 15.92 -34.03 -8.88
N LYS A 160 14.68 -33.54 -8.90
CA LYS A 160 13.47 -34.36 -8.84
C LYS A 160 13.39 -35.32 -10.03
N GLU A 161 13.69 -34.81 -11.23
CA GLU A 161 13.67 -35.58 -12.47
C GLU A 161 14.98 -36.40 -12.71
N ARG A 162 15.91 -36.38 -11.74
CA ARG A 162 17.20 -37.09 -11.77
C ARG A 162 18.05 -36.74 -12.99
N ILE A 163 17.99 -35.46 -13.43
CA ILE A 163 18.83 -34.94 -14.50
C ILE A 163 20.13 -34.40 -13.87
N SER A 164 21.27 -34.94 -14.29
CA SER A 164 22.57 -34.53 -13.76
C SER A 164 23.07 -33.27 -14.46
N TYR A 165 23.62 -32.34 -13.69
CA TYR A 165 24.24 -31.10 -14.18
C TYR A 165 25.55 -30.83 -13.43
N ILE A 166 26.55 -30.22 -14.09
CA ILE A 166 27.85 -29.87 -13.52
C ILE A 166 27.77 -28.61 -12.68
N GLY A 167 27.06 -27.61 -13.19
CA GLY A 167 26.96 -26.31 -12.55
C GLY A 167 25.67 -25.59 -12.89
N ALA A 168 25.22 -24.75 -11.94
CA ALA A 168 24.08 -23.89 -12.11
C ALA A 168 24.41 -22.51 -11.49
N SER A 169 24.48 -21.50 -12.31
CA SER A 169 24.86 -20.13 -11.92
C SER A 169 23.92 -19.09 -12.53
N ARG A 170 23.89 -17.90 -11.96
CA ARG A 170 23.17 -16.75 -12.48
C ARG A 170 24.16 -15.67 -12.88
N LEU A 171 23.95 -15.10 -14.04
CA LEU A 171 24.65 -13.91 -14.51
C LEU A 171 23.61 -12.86 -14.90
N ASN A 172 23.43 -11.84 -14.05
CA ASN A 172 22.37 -10.84 -14.20
C ASN A 172 20.97 -11.51 -14.29
N GLU A 173 20.28 -11.32 -15.42
CA GLU A 173 18.94 -11.86 -15.69
C GLU A 173 18.95 -13.26 -16.34
N ILE A 174 20.14 -13.85 -16.58
CA ILE A 174 20.30 -15.11 -17.28
C ILE A 174 20.73 -16.19 -16.29
N VAL A 175 20.05 -17.33 -16.34
CA VAL A 175 20.46 -18.55 -15.63
C VAL A 175 21.23 -19.42 -16.57
N LYS A 176 22.44 -19.82 -16.17
CA LYS A 176 23.31 -20.72 -16.91
C LYS A 176 23.38 -22.09 -16.23
N LEU A 177 23.01 -23.13 -16.96
CA LEU A 177 23.12 -24.53 -16.54
C LEU A 177 24.15 -25.22 -17.40
N GLN A 178 25.09 -25.95 -16.76
CA GLN A 178 26.17 -26.69 -17.45
C GLN A 178 25.96 -28.18 -17.29
N PHE A 179 26.17 -28.90 -18.38
CA PHE A 179 25.96 -30.34 -18.47
C PHE A 179 27.18 -31.06 -19.05
N ASP A 180 27.42 -32.26 -18.58
CA ASP A 180 28.49 -33.15 -19.10
C ASP A 180 28.04 -33.85 -20.40
N SER A 181 26.78 -34.26 -20.44
CA SER A 181 26.21 -35.04 -21.53
C SER A 181 25.21 -34.24 -22.37
N GLN A 182 25.20 -34.45 -23.69
CA GLN A 182 24.19 -33.89 -24.59
C GLN A 182 22.79 -34.44 -24.28
N GLU A 183 22.70 -35.69 -23.83
CA GLU A 183 21.43 -36.31 -23.48
C GLU A 183 20.77 -35.62 -22.30
N GLU A 184 21.53 -35.31 -21.24
CA GLU A 184 21.05 -34.59 -20.07
C GLU A 184 20.65 -33.15 -20.41
N LEU A 185 21.43 -32.50 -21.28
CA LEU A 185 21.10 -31.13 -21.76
C LEU A 185 19.75 -31.13 -22.50
N GLU A 186 19.51 -32.08 -23.41
CA GLU A 186 18.25 -32.14 -24.16
C GLU A 186 17.06 -32.47 -23.27
N LYS A 187 17.22 -33.36 -22.27
CA LYS A 187 16.21 -33.65 -21.26
C LYS A 187 15.86 -32.39 -20.47
N ALA A 188 16.88 -31.67 -19.97
CA ALA A 188 16.70 -30.44 -19.23
C ALA A 188 16.02 -29.33 -20.07
N LYS A 189 16.48 -29.14 -21.32
CA LYS A 189 15.90 -28.19 -22.26
C LYS A 189 14.42 -28.47 -22.52
N LYS A 190 14.05 -29.73 -22.78
CA LYS A 190 12.66 -30.13 -22.98
C LYS A 190 11.81 -29.91 -21.74
N LEU A 191 12.32 -30.28 -20.57
CA LEU A 191 11.66 -30.12 -19.29
C LEU A 191 11.38 -28.62 -18.97
N ILE A 192 12.41 -27.78 -19.16
CA ILE A 192 12.29 -26.33 -18.89
C ILE A 192 11.32 -25.67 -19.86
N LYS A 193 11.37 -25.99 -21.15
CA LYS A 193 10.44 -25.44 -22.14
C LYS A 193 8.97 -25.82 -21.85
N VAL A 194 8.71 -26.99 -21.33
CA VAL A 194 7.36 -27.45 -21.00
C VAL A 194 6.85 -26.76 -19.72
N ASN A 195 7.68 -26.70 -18.68
CA ASN A 195 7.25 -26.17 -17.39
C ASN A 195 7.29 -24.65 -17.29
N TYR A 196 8.14 -24.00 -18.11
CA TYR A 196 8.37 -22.55 -18.08
C TYR A 196 8.27 -21.95 -19.50
N PRO A 197 7.07 -21.85 -20.08
CA PRO A 197 6.88 -21.38 -21.47
C PRO A 197 7.24 -19.91 -21.66
N ASP A 198 7.32 -19.16 -20.60
CA ASP A 198 7.69 -17.72 -20.60
C ASP A 198 9.21 -17.49 -20.65
N LEU A 199 10.01 -18.57 -20.66
CA LEU A 199 11.46 -18.49 -20.73
C LEU A 199 11.99 -18.85 -22.12
N MET A 200 13.06 -18.19 -22.51
CA MET A 200 13.85 -18.51 -23.71
C MET A 200 15.05 -19.38 -23.30
N VAL A 201 15.16 -20.53 -23.92
CA VAL A 201 16.25 -21.50 -23.65
C VAL A 201 17.13 -21.57 -24.88
N ASN A 202 18.33 -21.06 -24.76
CA ASN A 202 19.36 -21.10 -25.81
C ASN A 202 20.48 -22.02 -25.41
N GLU A 203 20.98 -22.79 -26.38
CA GLU A 203 22.18 -23.56 -26.18
C GLU A 203 23.41 -22.70 -26.34
N SER A 204 24.33 -22.83 -25.44
CA SER A 204 25.63 -22.18 -25.47
C SER A 204 26.72 -23.19 -25.19
N SER A 205 27.86 -23.02 -25.82
CA SER A 205 29.04 -23.84 -25.56
C SER A 205 30.11 -22.99 -24.90
N SER A 206 30.56 -23.40 -23.73
CA SER A 206 31.68 -22.75 -23.03
C SER A 206 32.87 -23.73 -22.98
N GLY A 207 33.71 -23.73 -24.02
CA GLY A 207 34.81 -24.65 -24.13
C GLY A 207 34.34 -26.08 -24.46
N LYS A 208 34.64 -27.02 -23.57
CA LYS A 208 34.19 -28.44 -23.69
C LYS A 208 32.82 -28.69 -23.09
N ASP A 209 32.33 -27.77 -22.24
CA ASP A 209 31.09 -27.95 -21.53
C ASP A 209 29.91 -27.46 -22.36
N LYS A 210 28.83 -28.21 -22.31
CA LYS A 210 27.56 -27.92 -22.95
C LYS A 210 26.71 -27.15 -21.96
N ALA A 211 26.18 -25.99 -22.36
CA ALA A 211 25.43 -25.14 -21.47
C ALA A 211 24.10 -24.72 -22.06
N LEU A 212 23.13 -24.47 -21.18
CA LEU A 212 21.87 -23.78 -21.49
C LEU A 212 21.91 -22.41 -20.86
N ASP A 213 21.72 -21.39 -21.67
CA ASP A 213 21.50 -20.03 -21.23
C ASP A 213 19.99 -19.76 -21.28
N ILE A 214 19.40 -19.56 -20.10
CA ILE A 214 17.96 -19.44 -19.90
C ILE A 214 17.68 -18.00 -19.48
N GLY A 215 17.01 -17.27 -20.35
CA GLY A 215 16.59 -15.89 -20.12
C GLY A 215 15.08 -15.76 -20.17
N MET A 216 14.58 -14.60 -19.78
CA MET A 216 13.15 -14.29 -19.89
C MET A 216 12.79 -13.88 -21.29
N SER A 217 11.66 -14.39 -21.81
CA SER A 217 11.05 -13.85 -23.03
C SER A 217 10.48 -12.44 -22.80
N GLU A 218 10.19 -11.70 -23.86
CA GLU A 218 9.54 -10.39 -23.71
C GLU A 218 8.21 -10.48 -22.98
N MET A 219 7.45 -11.58 -23.17
CA MET A 219 6.24 -11.85 -22.43
C MET A 219 6.53 -12.14 -20.95
N GLY A 220 7.57 -12.91 -20.66
CA GLY A 220 8.02 -13.20 -19.30
C GLY A 220 8.47 -11.94 -18.56
N LYS A 221 9.23 -11.06 -19.20
CA LYS A 221 9.62 -9.76 -18.64
C LYS A 221 8.41 -8.92 -18.29
N LYS A 222 7.43 -8.83 -19.19
CA LYS A 222 6.19 -8.08 -18.95
C LYS A 222 5.42 -8.61 -17.75
N LYS A 223 5.29 -9.94 -17.63
CA LYS A 223 4.63 -10.56 -16.46
C LYS A 223 5.34 -10.22 -15.14
N ILE A 224 6.68 -10.25 -15.13
CA ILE A 224 7.47 -9.90 -13.95
C ILE A 224 7.31 -8.42 -13.61
N GLN A 225 7.28 -7.53 -14.61
CA GLN A 225 7.02 -6.11 -14.41
C GLN A 225 5.65 -5.87 -13.76
N GLU A 226 4.61 -6.47 -14.31
CA GLU A 226 3.25 -6.37 -13.77
C GLU A 226 3.16 -6.92 -12.33
N PHE A 227 3.79 -8.07 -12.08
CA PHE A 227 3.84 -8.67 -10.76
C PHE A 227 4.59 -7.80 -9.75
N ALA A 228 5.80 -7.33 -10.10
CA ALA A 228 6.61 -6.45 -9.25
C ALA A 228 5.86 -5.15 -8.93
N LEU A 229 5.20 -4.56 -9.92
CA LEU A 229 4.41 -3.35 -9.74
C LEU A 229 3.22 -3.58 -8.80
N LYS A 230 2.47 -4.67 -9.01
CA LYS A 230 1.34 -5.03 -8.14
C LYS A 230 1.79 -5.28 -6.70
N GLN A 231 2.91 -5.96 -6.51
CA GLN A 231 3.47 -6.24 -5.19
C GLN A 231 3.94 -4.95 -4.50
N ASN A 232 4.61 -4.05 -5.22
CA ASN A 232 5.00 -2.76 -4.68
C ASN A 232 3.79 -1.88 -4.32
N LEU A 233 2.75 -1.86 -5.16
CA LEU A 233 1.49 -1.18 -4.83
C LEU A 233 0.90 -1.70 -3.52
N GLN A 234 0.79 -3.02 -3.36
CA GLN A 234 0.27 -3.63 -2.13
C GLN A 234 1.12 -3.28 -0.90
N THR A 235 2.45 -3.33 -1.04
CA THR A 235 3.36 -2.96 0.04
C THR A 235 3.22 -1.49 0.42
N LEU A 236 3.10 -0.59 -0.57
CA LEU A 236 2.88 0.83 -0.33
C LEU A 236 1.53 1.10 0.35
N HIS A 237 0.47 0.42 -0.07
CA HIS A 237 -0.83 0.51 0.61
C HIS A 237 -0.73 0.12 2.09
N ASN A 238 -0.08 -1.00 2.40
CA ASN A 238 0.09 -1.45 3.78
C ASN A 238 0.88 -0.43 4.62
N ARG A 239 1.99 0.10 4.09
CA ARG A 239 2.82 1.08 4.80
C ARG A 239 2.14 2.43 5.00
N ILE A 240 1.35 2.86 4.03
CA ILE A 240 0.62 4.13 4.14
C ILE A 240 -0.52 3.99 5.14
N ASN A 241 -1.15 2.83 5.21
CA ASN A 241 -2.12 2.54 6.26
C ASN A 241 -1.50 2.61 7.65
N GLU A 242 -0.23 2.19 7.83
CA GLU A 242 0.52 2.35 9.08
C GLU A 242 0.79 3.83 9.42
N LEU A 243 0.83 4.73 8.43
CA LEU A 243 0.92 6.17 8.65
C LEU A 243 -0.38 6.79 9.14
N GLY A 244 -1.50 6.08 9.00
CA GLY A 244 -2.82 6.58 9.36
C GLY A 244 -3.28 7.78 8.55
N VAL A 245 -2.74 7.96 7.34
CA VAL A 245 -3.14 9.06 6.46
C VAL A 245 -4.56 8.82 5.96
N ALA A 246 -5.41 9.83 6.11
CA ALA A 246 -6.77 9.78 5.57
C ALA A 246 -6.71 9.87 4.04
N GLU A 247 -7.30 8.87 3.38
CA GLU A 247 -7.49 8.79 1.92
C GLU A 247 -6.24 9.06 1.08
N PRO A 248 -5.19 8.23 1.22
CA PRO A 248 -4.04 8.32 0.35
C PRO A 248 -4.42 7.91 -1.07
N ILE A 249 -3.89 8.61 -2.07
CA ILE A 249 -4.03 8.21 -3.46
C ILE A 249 -2.77 7.47 -3.86
N ILE A 250 -2.90 6.20 -4.24
CA ILE A 250 -1.80 5.36 -4.71
C ILE A 250 -2.20 4.81 -6.07
N GLN A 251 -1.50 5.26 -7.11
CA GLN A 251 -1.85 4.91 -8.49
C GLN A 251 -0.61 4.56 -9.30
N GLN A 252 -0.77 3.58 -10.17
CA GLN A 252 0.22 3.29 -11.19
C GLN A 252 0.27 4.41 -12.24
N GLN A 253 1.47 4.85 -12.59
CA GLN A 253 1.72 5.80 -13.67
C GLN A 253 2.70 5.21 -14.68
N GLY A 254 2.21 4.79 -15.83
CA GLY A 254 3.03 4.12 -16.84
C GLY A 254 3.37 2.67 -16.47
N LEU A 255 4.53 2.18 -16.92
CA LEU A 255 4.93 0.78 -16.80
C LEU A 255 5.71 0.47 -15.52
N ASP A 256 6.37 1.46 -14.93
CA ASP A 256 7.36 1.28 -13.86
C ASP A 256 7.25 2.27 -12.72
N ARG A 257 6.26 3.19 -12.76
CA ARG A 257 6.13 4.26 -11.77
C ARG A 257 4.85 4.14 -10.96
N ILE A 258 4.93 4.57 -9.72
CA ILE A 258 3.82 4.65 -8.77
C ILE A 258 3.77 6.08 -8.22
N VAL A 259 2.61 6.70 -8.35
CA VAL A 259 2.32 7.98 -7.72
C VAL A 259 1.68 7.72 -6.36
N VAL A 260 2.20 8.39 -5.34
CA VAL A 260 1.66 8.37 -3.98
C VAL A 260 1.39 9.80 -3.56
N GLN A 261 0.13 10.10 -3.26
CA GLN A 261 -0.27 11.40 -2.74
C GLN A 261 -0.83 11.22 -1.33
N LEU A 262 -0.27 11.99 -0.40
CA LEU A 262 -0.61 11.95 1.02
C LEU A 262 -1.14 13.31 1.45
N PRO A 263 -2.45 13.58 1.31
CA PRO A 263 -3.04 14.85 1.71
C PRO A 263 -2.93 15.06 3.23
N GLY A 264 -2.63 16.30 3.65
CA GLY A 264 -2.59 16.68 5.05
C GLY A 264 -1.36 16.20 5.84
N VAL A 265 -0.42 15.48 5.21
CA VAL A 265 0.83 15.08 5.86
C VAL A 265 1.77 16.27 5.95
N GLN A 266 2.14 16.65 7.18
CA GLN A 266 3.06 17.76 7.46
C GLN A 266 4.51 17.29 7.60
N ASP A 267 4.72 16.09 8.13
CA ASP A 267 6.05 15.50 8.31
C ASP A 267 6.50 14.72 7.06
N THR A 268 7.11 15.45 6.15
CA THR A 268 7.64 14.91 4.88
C THR A 268 8.81 13.96 5.11
N ALA A 269 9.61 14.19 6.16
CA ALA A 269 10.79 13.37 6.47
C ALA A 269 10.37 11.98 6.94
N LYS A 270 9.40 11.90 7.84
CA LYS A 270 8.84 10.63 8.33
C LYS A 270 8.12 9.86 7.23
N ALA A 271 7.35 10.55 6.38
CA ALA A 271 6.71 9.93 5.23
C ALA A 271 7.74 9.35 4.27
N LYS A 272 8.83 10.08 3.97
CA LYS A 272 9.94 9.61 3.14
C LYS A 272 10.67 8.42 3.76
N GLU A 273 10.89 8.42 5.06
CA GLU A 273 11.54 7.30 5.78
C GLU A 273 10.70 6.02 5.67
N ILE A 274 9.40 6.09 5.91
CA ILE A 274 8.50 4.92 5.88
C ILE A 274 8.34 4.38 4.46
N LEU A 275 8.19 5.26 3.46
CA LEU A 275 8.07 4.85 2.06
C LEU A 275 9.43 4.43 1.47
N GLY A 276 10.51 5.06 1.92
CA GLY A 276 11.86 4.82 1.42
C GLY A 276 12.56 3.58 1.99
N ARG A 277 12.02 2.96 3.04
CA ARG A 277 12.45 1.62 3.46
C ARG A 277 12.10 0.68 2.33
N THR A 278 13.03 0.52 1.41
CA THR A 278 12.90 -0.37 0.26
C THR A 278 12.43 -1.72 0.74
N ALA A 279 11.31 -2.19 0.25
CA ALA A 279 10.92 -3.57 0.41
C ALA A 279 11.91 -4.41 -0.42
N THR A 280 13.07 -4.70 0.16
CA THR A 280 13.86 -5.84 -0.27
C THR A 280 13.08 -7.08 0.15
N LEU A 281 12.31 -7.59 -0.76
CA LEU A 281 11.65 -8.89 -0.65
C LEU A 281 12.59 -9.96 -1.16
#